data_c2419ea99839579e46e56625e7bc58ea
#
_entry.id   c2419ea99839579e46e56625e7bc58ea
#
_cell.length_a   1.000
_cell.length_b   1.000
_cell.length_c   1.000
_cell.angle_alpha   90.00
_cell.angle_beta   90.00
_cell.angle_gamma   90.00
#
_symmetry.space_group_name_H-M   'P 1'
#
loop_
_entity.id
_entity.type
_entity.pdbx_description
1 polymer ?
#
loop_
_entity_poly.entity_id
_entity_poly.type
_entity_poly.pdbx_seq_one_letter_code
_entity_poly.pdbx_strand_id
1 'polypeptide(L)' 'MDFVCREIKLVIELDGGQHNTTDGIIYDNERSKYLQSIGFNILRFWNNEIDNNIEGVYQKIVKSIQNRPSP' A
#
# COMPACT_ATOMS: atom_id res chain seq x y z
N MET A 1 -0.90 9.76 -1.77
CA MET A 1 -1.55 9.31 -3.01
C MET A 1 -1.81 7.82 -2.94
N ASP A 2 -3.00 7.38 -3.29
CA ASP A 2 -3.40 5.99 -3.16
C ASP A 2 -3.89 5.44 -4.49
N PHE A 3 -3.51 4.19 -4.76
CA PHE A 3 -4.03 3.45 -5.89
C PHE A 3 -4.78 2.23 -5.38
N VAL A 4 -5.98 2.01 -5.90
CA VAL A 4 -6.80 0.87 -5.49
C VAL A 4 -7.18 0.07 -6.73
N CYS A 5 -6.88 -1.22 -6.70
CA CYS A 5 -7.29 -2.14 -7.75
C CYS A 5 -8.22 -3.20 -7.14
N ARG A 6 -9.51 -3.05 -7.39
CA ARG A 6 -10.51 -3.93 -6.79
C ARG A 6 -10.46 -5.35 -7.35
N GLU A 7 -10.09 -5.50 -8.59
CA GLU A 7 -10.07 -6.81 -9.25
C GLU A 7 -9.11 -7.78 -8.57
N ILE A 8 -7.96 -7.27 -8.13
CA ILE A 8 -6.96 -8.09 -7.45
C ILE A 8 -6.88 -7.78 -5.96
N LYS A 9 -7.77 -6.93 -5.47
CA LYS A 9 -7.83 -6.52 -4.07
C LYS A 9 -6.48 -6.00 -3.57
N LEU A 10 -5.92 -5.05 -4.30
CA LEU A 10 -4.62 -4.47 -3.97
C LEU A 10 -4.77 -2.97 -3.77
N VAL A 11 -4.19 -2.47 -2.68
CA VAL A 11 -4.08 -1.05 -2.40
C VAL A 11 -2.61 -0.68 -2.32
N ILE A 12 -2.22 0.37 -3.03
CA ILE A 12 -0.85 0.89 -2.98
C ILE A 12 -0.91 2.30 -2.42
N GLU A 13 -0.26 2.51 -1.28
CA GLU A 13 -0.19 3.81 -0.63
C GLU A 13 1.18 4.42 -0.80
N LEU A 14 1.22 5.67 -1.25
CA LEU A 14 2.45 6.43 -1.41
C LEU A 14 2.49 7.53 -0.35
N ASP A 15 3.46 7.46 0.54
CA ASP A 15 3.59 8.39 1.65
C ASP A 15 4.68 9.42 1.40
N GLY A 16 4.31 10.68 1.53
CA GLY A 16 5.25 11.79 1.30
C GLY A 16 6.14 12.12 2.48
N GLY A 17 5.94 11.45 3.61
CA GLY A 17 6.78 11.66 4.79
C GLY A 17 6.53 12.95 5.54
N GLN A 18 5.52 13.74 5.16
CA GLN A 18 5.26 15.04 5.79
C GLN A 18 4.05 15.05 6.73
N HIS A 19 3.34 13.93 6.84
CA HIS A 19 2.15 13.85 7.67
C HIS A 19 2.41 12.98 8.89
N ASN A 20 3.13 13.56 9.85
CA ASN A 20 3.42 12.87 11.11
C ASN A 20 2.48 13.32 12.24
N THR A 21 1.26 13.67 11.91
CA THR A 21 0.28 13.97 12.95
C THR A 21 -0.27 12.65 13.49
N THR A 22 -0.45 12.61 14.81
CA THR A 22 -1.00 11.42 15.48
C THR A 22 -2.35 11.03 14.90
N ASP A 23 -3.19 12.01 14.62
CA ASP A 23 -4.53 11.78 14.09
C ASP A 23 -4.47 11.11 12.71
N GLY A 24 -3.55 11.54 11.86
CA GLY A 24 -3.38 10.94 10.53
C GLY A 24 -2.92 9.48 10.61
N ILE A 25 -2.03 9.17 11.56
CA ILE A 25 -1.54 7.81 11.74
C ILE A 25 -2.66 6.90 12.21
N ILE A 26 -3.48 7.35 13.17
CA ILE A 26 -4.61 6.58 13.67
C ILE A 26 -5.61 6.30 12.56
N TYR A 27 -5.94 7.33 11.78
CA TYR A 27 -6.89 7.19 10.69
C TYR A 27 -6.41 6.18 9.65
N ASP A 28 -5.14 6.27 9.27
CA ASP A 28 -4.56 5.34 8.31
C ASP A 28 -4.56 3.90 8.81
N ASN A 29 -4.26 3.70 10.09
CA ASN A 29 -4.27 2.37 10.69
C ASN A 29 -5.67 1.76 10.68
N GLU A 30 -6.68 2.54 11.01
CA GLU A 30 -8.05 2.05 11.02
C GLU A 30 -8.51 1.68 9.60
N ARG A 31 -8.18 2.52 8.63
CA ARG A 31 -8.50 2.25 7.23
C ARG A 31 -7.80 0.98 6.75
N SER A 32 -6.53 0.82 7.08
CA SER A 32 -5.77 -0.36 6.69
C SER A 32 -6.37 -1.63 7.29
N LYS A 33 -6.74 -1.60 8.56
CA LYS A 33 -7.39 -2.74 9.21
C LYS A 33 -8.71 -3.09 8.53
N TYR A 34 -9.50 -2.09 8.20
CA TYR A 34 -10.77 -2.32 7.52
C TYR A 34 -10.56 -3.00 6.17
N LEU A 35 -9.63 -2.46 5.36
CA LEU A 35 -9.36 -3.01 4.04
C LEU A 35 -8.82 -4.44 4.13
N GLN A 36 -7.93 -4.69 5.07
CA GLN A 36 -7.41 -6.04 5.28
C GLN A 36 -8.50 -7.02 5.71
N SER A 37 -9.46 -6.54 6.50
CA SER A 37 -10.55 -7.40 6.96
C SER A 37 -11.46 -7.87 5.83
N ILE A 38 -11.53 -7.11 4.74
CA ILE A 38 -12.32 -7.50 3.56
C ILE A 38 -11.46 -8.10 2.46
N GLY A 39 -10.22 -8.46 2.78
CA GLY A 39 -9.36 -9.24 1.90
C GLY A 39 -8.42 -8.45 1.02
N PHE A 40 -8.26 -7.16 1.25
CA PHE A 40 -7.32 -6.36 0.47
C PHE A 40 -5.89 -6.51 0.99
N ASN A 41 -4.96 -6.54 0.06
CA ASN A 41 -3.53 -6.50 0.38
C ASN A 41 -3.06 -5.05 0.22
N ILE A 42 -2.37 -4.53 1.24
CA ILE A 42 -1.95 -3.14 1.26
C ILE A 42 -0.43 -3.06 1.18
N LEU A 43 0.06 -2.34 0.18
CA LEU A 43 1.48 -2.05 0.02
C LEU A 43 1.69 -0.56 0.29
N ARG A 44 2.63 -0.24 1.17
CA ARG A 44 2.97 1.13 1.48
C ARG A 44 4.41 1.41 1.08
N PHE A 45 4.61 2.49 0.33
CA PHE A 45 5.93 2.92 -0.08
C PHE A 45 6.14 4.38 0.30
N TRP A 46 7.37 4.70 0.67
CA TRP A 46 7.77 6.06 0.96
C TRP A 46 8.33 6.71 -0.29
N ASN A 47 8.22 8.05 -0.40
CA ASN A 47 8.80 8.77 -1.53
C ASN A 47 10.28 8.46 -1.70
N ASN A 48 11.02 8.32 -0.61
CA ASN A 48 12.44 7.97 -0.66
C ASN A 48 12.67 6.63 -1.35
N GLU A 49 11.82 5.66 -1.09
CA GLU A 49 11.93 4.35 -1.75
C GLU A 49 11.70 4.47 -3.24
N ILE A 50 10.72 5.26 -3.64
CA ILE A 50 10.39 5.45 -5.05
C ILE A 50 11.54 6.14 -5.77
N ASP A 51 12.11 7.19 -5.15
CA ASP A 51 13.18 7.95 -5.77
C ASP A 51 14.50 7.16 -5.85
N ASN A 52 14.79 6.37 -4.82
CA ASN A 52 16.10 5.71 -4.69
C ASN A 52 16.08 4.23 -5.02
N ASN A 53 14.92 3.60 -5.05
CA ASN A 53 14.83 2.15 -5.26
C ASN A 53 13.55 1.78 -6.00
N ILE A 54 13.32 2.43 -7.13
CA ILE A 54 12.09 2.18 -7.90
C ILE A 54 12.01 0.73 -8.38
N GLU A 55 13.13 0.09 -8.66
CA GLU A 55 13.14 -1.32 -9.06
C GLU A 55 12.64 -2.23 -7.94
N GLY A 56 13.07 -1.98 -6.70
CA GLY A 56 12.58 -2.74 -5.56
C GLY A 56 11.09 -2.54 -5.33
N VAL A 57 10.62 -1.31 -5.50
CA VAL A 57 9.19 -1.00 -5.40
C VAL A 57 8.41 -1.78 -6.47
N TYR A 58 8.89 -1.72 -7.70
CA TYR A 58 8.26 -2.42 -8.82
C TYR A 58 8.18 -3.92 -8.57
N GLN A 59 9.28 -4.51 -8.09
CA GLN A 59 9.32 -5.95 -7.81
C GLN A 59 8.34 -6.36 -6.72
N LYS A 60 8.19 -5.53 -5.69
CA LYS A 60 7.21 -5.81 -4.63
C LYS A 60 5.80 -5.79 -5.17
N ILE A 61 5.48 -4.83 -6.04
CA ILE A 61 4.16 -4.74 -6.65
C ILE A 61 3.88 -5.97 -7.52
N VAL A 62 4.83 -6.33 -8.37
CA VAL A 62 4.70 -7.51 -9.24
C VAL A 62 4.52 -8.78 -8.41
N LYS A 63 5.30 -8.92 -7.35
CA LYS A 63 5.22 -10.08 -6.48
C LYS A 63 3.86 -10.18 -5.80
N SER A 64 3.30 -9.07 -5.37
CA SER A 64 1.97 -9.05 -4.77
C SER A 64 0.90 -9.47 -5.76
N ILE A 65 1.02 -9.06 -7.01
CA ILE A 65 0.09 -9.45 -8.06
C ILE A 65 0.18 -10.95 -8.33
N GLN A 66 1.40 -11.49 -8.38
CA GLN A 66 1.63 -12.90 -8.67
C GLN A 66 1.20 -13.81 -7.52
N ASN A 67 1.35 -13.35 -6.29
CA ASN A 67 1.06 -14.14 -5.09
C ASN A 67 -0.36 -13.93 -4.56
N ARG A 68 -1.22 -13.28 -5.33
CA ARG A 68 -2.60 -13.11 -4.90
C ARG A 68 -3.27 -14.48 -4.75
N PRO A 69 -4.13 -14.65 -3.74
CA PRO A 69 -4.82 -15.91 -3.60
C PRO A 69 -5.71 -16.18 -4.80
N SER A 70 -5.72 -17.41 -5.26
CA SER A 70 -6.60 -17.80 -6.34
C SER A 70 -8.06 -17.67 -5.89
N PRO A 71 -8.92 -17.19 -6.76
CA PRO A 71 -10.35 -17.14 -6.44
C PRO A 71 -10.95 -18.51 -6.22
#